data_af8aa7a0e4a0c9ee99af42b2ff5abe5a
#
_entry.id   af8aa7a0e4a0c9ee99af42b2ff5abe5a
#
_cell.length_a   1.000
_cell.length_b   1.000
_cell.length_c   1.000
_cell.angle_alpha   90.00
_cell.angle_beta   90.00
_cell.angle_gamma   90.00
#
_symmetry.space_group_name_H-M   'P 1'
#
loop_
_entity.id
_entity.type
_entity.pdbx_description
1 polymer ?
#
loop_
_entity_poly.entity_id
_entity_poly.type
_entity_poly.pdbx_seq_one_letter_code
_entity_poly.pdbx_strand_id
1 'polypeptide(L)'
;MANVSKEHLYSLIVCGGSGTRLWPRSRKNTPKQFLPNFYGESTLFNQTIERVKLLTDSAKILVITPSEYVDEVLSQSKEILPQNIIAEPSAKGTAIAIGVGAAYIRKIDPEAIIMNFWSDAVIKENDLFAESMNLAAQAAGEGEYLVVLGLKPLFPHTGLGYIEAGEIFKAGSKVCKVTSFKEKPDLPAAQEFVAKGNFYWNTGIYTFSAKSVFTAFSKFSPQIFSFLEKISASIGTSLEKETLANTYEKIIENTPIDLAIAEKADNLLMVPGNFIWSEIGDWKGTYDLKEKDENGNVVELFGKGGQHLGVDTKNCLIEVEDKLVATVGVSDLVVIETKDAILVCAKDKSQGVKKIVSLLKEKDQKEFL
;
A
#
# COMPACT_ATOMS: atom_id res chain seq x y z
N MET A 1 10.31 -15.97 -21.36
CA MET A 1 9.13 -15.12 -21.36
C MET A 1 9.29 -14.06 -22.43
N ALA A 2 8.17 -13.58 -23.03
CA ALA A 2 8.21 -12.53 -24.03
C ALA A 2 8.75 -11.23 -23.38
N ASN A 3 9.50 -10.46 -24.14
CA ASN A 3 9.97 -9.15 -23.67
C ASN A 3 8.79 -8.17 -23.81
N VAL A 4 8.19 -7.75 -22.70
CA VAL A 4 7.12 -6.75 -22.73
C VAL A 4 7.74 -5.43 -23.18
N SER A 5 7.18 -4.82 -24.23
CA SER A 5 7.64 -3.52 -24.68
C SER A 5 7.36 -2.49 -23.57
N LYS A 6 8.36 -1.68 -23.24
CA LYS A 6 8.18 -0.54 -22.29
C LYS A 6 7.10 0.44 -22.78
N GLU A 7 6.75 0.38 -24.05
CA GLU A 7 5.69 1.20 -24.67
C GLU A 7 4.31 0.94 -24.05
N HIS A 8 4.03 -0.31 -23.64
CA HIS A 8 2.73 -0.72 -23.07
C HIS A 8 2.79 -0.88 -21.54
N LEU A 9 3.89 -0.47 -20.88
CA LEU A 9 4.06 -0.64 -19.45
C LEU A 9 3.63 0.63 -18.69
N TYR A 10 2.68 0.48 -17.78
CA TYR A 10 2.11 1.56 -16.96
C TYR A 10 2.24 1.25 -15.47
N SER A 11 2.49 2.30 -14.69
CA SER A 11 2.47 2.26 -13.22
C SER A 11 1.22 2.97 -12.69
N LEU A 12 0.44 2.27 -11.89
CA LEU A 12 -0.72 2.83 -11.18
C LEU A 12 -0.39 2.92 -9.68
N ILE A 13 -0.18 4.13 -9.17
CA ILE A 13 0.04 4.35 -7.75
C ILE A 13 -1.33 4.58 -7.08
N VAL A 14 -1.70 3.68 -6.18
CA VAL A 14 -2.90 3.83 -5.34
C VAL A 14 -2.50 4.61 -4.10
N CYS A 15 -2.96 5.84 -4.01
CA CYS A 15 -2.58 6.79 -2.98
C CYS A 15 -3.78 7.16 -2.11
N GLY A 16 -4.11 6.29 -1.15
CA GLY A 16 -5.24 6.45 -0.25
C GLY A 16 -4.91 5.94 1.16
N GLY A 17 -5.88 6.09 2.04
CA GLY A 17 -5.74 5.66 3.43
C GLY A 17 -5.28 6.77 4.38
N SER A 18 -5.96 6.87 5.52
CA SER A 18 -5.74 7.93 6.52
C SER A 18 -4.68 7.60 7.57
N GLY A 19 -4.08 6.39 7.53
CA GLY A 19 -3.02 6.00 8.47
C GLY A 19 -3.37 6.11 9.96
N THR A 20 -4.62 5.97 10.35
CA THR A 20 -5.14 6.28 11.71
C THR A 20 -4.44 5.57 12.86
N ARG A 21 -3.77 4.43 12.59
CA ARG A 21 -2.99 3.72 13.61
C ARG A 21 -1.65 4.38 13.93
N LEU A 22 -1.25 5.37 13.13
CA LEU A 22 -0.04 6.17 13.30
C LEU A 22 -0.34 7.58 13.84
N TRP A 23 -1.54 7.75 14.40
CA TRP A 23 -1.84 8.93 15.20
C TRP A 23 -0.86 9.04 16.37
N PRO A 24 -0.35 10.21 16.76
CA PRO A 24 -0.74 11.56 16.33
C PRO A 24 0.01 12.11 15.12
N ARG A 25 0.99 11.41 14.54
CA ARG A 25 1.72 11.92 13.36
C ARG A 25 0.88 11.86 12.10
N SER A 26 0.21 10.72 11.85
CA SER A 26 -0.70 10.61 10.70
C SER A 26 -2.09 11.10 11.06
N ARG A 27 -2.59 12.07 10.30
CA ARG A 27 -3.89 12.72 10.47
C ARG A 27 -4.62 12.79 9.14
N LYS A 28 -5.91 13.17 9.17
CA LYS A 28 -6.71 13.31 7.96
C LYS A 28 -6.05 14.22 6.93
N ASN A 29 -5.55 15.38 7.36
CA ASN A 29 -4.93 16.37 6.47
C ASN A 29 -3.46 16.07 6.15
N THR A 30 -2.84 15.14 6.85
CA THR A 30 -1.43 14.77 6.66
C THR A 30 -1.28 13.26 6.85
N PRO A 31 -1.82 12.46 5.91
CA PRO A 31 -1.73 11.01 5.99
C PRO A 31 -0.28 10.51 5.83
N LYS A 32 -0.01 9.32 6.36
CA LYS A 32 1.35 8.78 6.54
C LYS A 32 2.23 8.84 5.28
N GLN A 33 1.65 8.63 4.10
CA GLN A 33 2.38 8.61 2.83
C GLN A 33 3.00 9.96 2.47
N PHE A 34 2.47 11.04 3.00
CA PHE A 34 2.95 12.41 2.77
C PHE A 34 3.74 12.99 3.93
N LEU A 35 3.93 12.23 5.02
CA LEU A 35 4.70 12.71 6.17
C LEU A 35 6.18 12.82 5.82
N PRO A 36 6.80 14.02 6.00
CA PRO A 36 8.24 14.16 5.89
C PRO A 36 8.94 13.44 7.04
N ASN A 37 10.12 12.91 6.78
CA ASN A 37 10.96 12.26 7.79
C ASN A 37 10.24 11.18 8.62
N PHE A 38 9.26 10.50 8.02
CA PHE A 38 8.58 9.40 8.67
C PHE A 38 9.39 8.10 8.55
N TYR A 39 9.94 7.86 7.36
CA TYR A 39 10.89 6.80 7.09
C TYR A 39 11.89 7.25 6.03
N GLY A 40 13.10 7.64 6.46
CA GLY A 40 14.10 8.26 5.60
C GLY A 40 13.83 9.75 5.36
N GLU A 41 14.58 10.38 4.48
CA GLU A 41 14.59 11.84 4.26
C GLU A 41 13.39 12.33 3.43
N SER A 42 12.84 11.50 2.55
CA SER A 42 11.70 11.85 1.70
C SER A 42 10.42 11.14 2.15
N THR A 43 9.27 11.62 1.67
CA THR A 43 7.98 11.00 1.96
C THR A 43 7.86 9.60 1.33
N LEU A 44 7.03 8.71 1.89
CA LEU A 44 6.81 7.38 1.31
C LEU A 44 6.25 7.47 -0.12
N PHE A 45 5.44 8.49 -0.39
CA PHE A 45 4.93 8.76 -1.73
C PHE A 45 6.06 9.07 -2.71
N ASN A 46 6.98 9.98 -2.37
CA ASN A 46 8.13 10.30 -3.20
C ASN A 46 9.05 9.09 -3.40
N GLN A 47 9.31 8.31 -2.34
CA GLN A 47 10.08 7.08 -2.45
C GLN A 47 9.41 6.08 -3.42
N THR A 48 8.07 6.04 -3.44
CA THR A 48 7.33 5.21 -4.40
C THR A 48 7.49 5.72 -5.82
N ILE A 49 7.41 7.04 -6.06
CA ILE A 49 7.64 7.62 -7.39
C ILE A 49 9.04 7.28 -7.89
N GLU A 50 10.08 7.52 -7.09
CA GLU A 50 11.47 7.21 -7.48
C GLU A 50 11.65 5.74 -7.82
N ARG A 51 10.98 4.86 -7.10
CA ARG A 51 11.02 3.41 -7.34
C ARG A 51 10.32 3.01 -8.65
N VAL A 52 9.14 3.56 -8.93
CA VAL A 52 8.41 3.21 -10.16
C VAL A 52 9.04 3.80 -11.42
N LYS A 53 9.81 4.88 -11.32
CA LYS A 53 10.62 5.44 -12.41
C LYS A 53 11.71 4.48 -12.92
N LEU A 54 12.12 3.52 -12.11
CA LEU A 54 13.02 2.44 -12.57
C LEU A 54 12.32 1.51 -13.57
N LEU A 55 11.00 1.49 -13.60
CA LEU A 55 10.17 0.57 -14.38
C LEU A 55 9.49 1.24 -15.58
N THR A 56 8.96 2.45 -15.39
CA THR A 56 8.14 3.16 -16.38
C THR A 56 8.55 4.63 -16.49
N ASP A 57 8.35 5.21 -17.66
CA ASP A 57 8.53 6.64 -17.87
C ASP A 57 7.50 7.44 -17.07
N SER A 58 7.87 8.64 -16.58
CA SER A 58 6.98 9.50 -15.77
C SER A 58 5.63 9.80 -16.45
N ALA A 59 5.60 9.89 -17.78
CA ALA A 59 4.37 10.09 -18.55
C ALA A 59 3.36 8.93 -18.43
N LYS A 60 3.81 7.74 -18.01
CA LYS A 60 3.02 6.51 -17.83
C LYS A 60 2.79 6.14 -16.37
N ILE A 61 3.11 7.05 -15.47
CA ILE A 61 2.77 6.93 -14.04
C ILE A 61 1.45 7.64 -13.81
N LEU A 62 0.42 6.89 -13.42
CA LEU A 62 -0.87 7.43 -13.00
C LEU A 62 -1.00 7.29 -11.47
N VAL A 63 -1.63 8.27 -10.85
CA VAL A 63 -1.93 8.26 -9.42
C VAL A 63 -3.44 8.31 -9.24
N ILE A 64 -4.01 7.34 -8.53
CA ILE A 64 -5.40 7.40 -8.08
C ILE A 64 -5.44 7.74 -6.59
N THR A 65 -6.21 8.77 -6.23
CA THR A 65 -6.23 9.32 -4.87
C THR A 65 -7.59 9.95 -4.56
N PRO A 66 -8.05 9.95 -3.30
CA PRO A 66 -9.20 10.78 -2.90
C PRO A 66 -9.01 12.24 -3.31
N SER A 67 -10.09 12.88 -3.75
CA SER A 67 -10.06 14.26 -4.27
C SER A 67 -9.45 15.27 -3.28
N GLU A 68 -9.55 15.01 -1.98
CA GLU A 68 -8.96 15.82 -0.91
C GLU A 68 -7.43 15.80 -0.88
N TYR A 69 -6.77 14.83 -1.55
CA TYR A 69 -5.29 14.71 -1.57
C TYR A 69 -4.65 15.09 -2.92
N VAL A 70 -5.44 15.53 -3.91
CA VAL A 70 -4.92 15.89 -5.24
C VAL A 70 -3.86 16.99 -5.15
N ASP A 71 -4.14 18.06 -4.39
CA ASP A 71 -3.20 19.15 -4.24
C ASP A 71 -1.90 18.71 -3.53
N GLU A 72 -2.01 17.79 -2.57
CA GLU A 72 -0.85 17.24 -1.89
C GLU A 72 0.01 16.39 -2.84
N VAL A 73 -0.61 15.53 -3.67
CA VAL A 73 0.09 14.77 -4.71
C VAL A 73 0.84 15.70 -5.67
N LEU A 74 0.20 16.77 -6.13
CA LEU A 74 0.82 17.76 -7.02
C LEU A 74 1.95 18.53 -6.35
N SER A 75 1.83 18.84 -5.06
CA SER A 75 2.86 19.54 -4.29
C SER A 75 4.10 18.69 -4.05
N GLN A 76 3.89 17.38 -3.83
CA GLN A 76 4.94 16.43 -3.51
C GLN A 76 5.77 16.01 -4.73
N SER A 77 5.19 15.96 -5.92
CA SER A 77 5.92 15.57 -7.12
C SER A 77 5.57 16.40 -8.33
N LYS A 78 6.58 17.10 -8.87
CA LYS A 78 6.49 17.81 -10.14
C LYS A 78 6.54 16.89 -11.38
N GLU A 79 6.85 15.63 -11.17
CA GLU A 79 6.99 14.65 -12.26
C GLU A 79 5.65 14.01 -12.64
N ILE A 80 4.67 14.03 -11.74
CA ILE A 80 3.33 13.56 -12.03
C ILE A 80 2.56 14.66 -12.75
N LEU A 81 2.16 14.37 -13.98
CA LEU A 81 1.36 15.30 -14.77
C LEU A 81 -0.05 15.42 -14.18
N PRO A 82 -0.65 16.62 -14.12
CA PRO A 82 -2.00 16.80 -13.56
C PRO A 82 -3.06 15.90 -14.21
N GLN A 83 -2.97 15.64 -15.52
CA GLN A 83 -3.88 14.74 -16.24
C GLN A 83 -3.70 13.25 -15.88
N ASN A 84 -2.60 12.88 -15.22
CA ASN A 84 -2.34 11.53 -14.75
C ASN A 84 -2.85 11.29 -13.32
N ILE A 85 -3.48 12.30 -12.70
CA ILE A 85 -4.08 12.16 -11.38
C ILE A 85 -5.57 11.89 -11.54
N ILE A 86 -6.01 10.75 -11.02
CA ILE A 86 -7.40 10.31 -10.99
C ILE A 86 -7.96 10.63 -9.60
N ALA A 87 -8.84 11.60 -9.52
CA ALA A 87 -9.44 12.05 -8.28
C ALA A 87 -10.69 11.22 -7.93
N GLU A 88 -10.59 10.33 -6.94
CA GLU A 88 -11.75 9.61 -6.42
C GLU A 88 -12.64 10.55 -5.59
N PRO A 89 -13.98 10.53 -5.77
CA PRO A 89 -14.89 11.32 -4.92
C PRO A 89 -14.81 10.96 -3.44
N SER A 90 -14.50 9.70 -3.15
CA SER A 90 -14.29 9.16 -1.79
C SER A 90 -13.56 7.82 -1.86
N ALA A 91 -12.87 7.42 -0.79
CA ALA A 91 -12.25 6.09 -0.72
C ALA A 91 -13.32 4.99 -0.60
N LYS A 92 -13.35 4.05 -1.55
CA LYS A 92 -14.31 2.94 -1.65
C LYS A 92 -13.65 1.56 -1.76
N GLY A 93 -12.40 1.45 -1.29
CA GLY A 93 -11.62 0.21 -1.29
C GLY A 93 -10.73 0.03 -2.50
N THR A 94 -9.78 -0.87 -2.34
CA THR A 94 -8.71 -1.05 -3.33
C THR A 94 -9.20 -1.69 -4.63
N ALA A 95 -10.29 -2.48 -4.60
CA ALA A 95 -10.85 -3.06 -5.81
C ALA A 95 -11.36 -1.98 -6.78
N ILE A 96 -12.12 -1.00 -6.27
CA ILE A 96 -12.65 0.06 -7.13
C ILE A 96 -11.54 1.02 -7.56
N ALA A 97 -10.60 1.37 -6.67
CA ALA A 97 -9.48 2.23 -7.02
C ALA A 97 -8.63 1.64 -8.14
N ILE A 98 -8.21 0.37 -8.02
CA ILE A 98 -7.45 -0.32 -9.06
C ILE A 98 -8.26 -0.45 -10.35
N GLY A 99 -9.55 -0.82 -10.24
CA GLY A 99 -10.44 -0.95 -11.40
C GLY A 99 -10.62 0.36 -12.16
N VAL A 100 -10.82 1.48 -11.46
CA VAL A 100 -10.94 2.81 -12.06
C VAL A 100 -9.61 3.22 -12.70
N GLY A 101 -8.49 3.08 -11.97
CA GLY A 101 -7.17 3.34 -12.53
C GLY A 101 -6.91 2.55 -13.81
N ALA A 102 -7.26 1.26 -13.81
CA ALA A 102 -7.16 0.40 -14.99
C ALA A 102 -8.07 0.86 -16.14
N ALA A 103 -9.27 1.40 -15.83
CA ALA A 103 -10.17 1.95 -16.85
C ALA A 103 -9.56 3.16 -17.58
N TYR A 104 -8.95 4.08 -16.82
CA TYR A 104 -8.26 5.24 -17.42
C TYR A 104 -7.06 4.80 -18.26
N ILE A 105 -6.23 3.89 -17.76
CA ILE A 105 -5.07 3.38 -18.50
C ILE A 105 -5.54 2.66 -19.78
N ARG A 106 -6.54 1.79 -19.70
CA ARG A 106 -7.11 1.09 -20.85
C ARG A 106 -7.67 2.03 -21.92
N LYS A 107 -8.16 3.20 -21.51
CA LYS A 107 -8.64 4.23 -22.46
C LYS A 107 -7.48 4.87 -23.23
N ILE A 108 -6.31 4.99 -22.58
CA ILE A 108 -5.08 5.52 -23.19
C ILE A 108 -4.44 4.44 -24.07
N ASP A 109 -4.34 3.22 -23.55
CA ASP A 109 -3.66 2.10 -24.20
C ASP A 109 -4.41 0.77 -23.90
N PRO A 110 -5.17 0.23 -24.84
CA PRO A 110 -5.87 -1.04 -24.67
C PRO A 110 -4.96 -2.25 -24.43
N GLU A 111 -3.69 -2.19 -24.87
CA GLU A 111 -2.69 -3.25 -24.71
C GLU A 111 -1.85 -3.10 -23.44
N ALA A 112 -2.19 -2.13 -22.58
CA ALA A 112 -1.42 -1.82 -21.38
C ALA A 112 -1.23 -3.02 -20.45
N ILE A 113 0.01 -3.20 -19.99
CA ILE A 113 0.35 -3.98 -18.80
C ILE A 113 0.47 -3.01 -17.62
N ILE A 114 -0.33 -3.20 -16.61
CA ILE A 114 -0.50 -2.30 -15.48
C ILE A 114 0.13 -2.93 -14.25
N MET A 115 1.05 -2.22 -13.63
CA MET A 115 1.64 -2.54 -12.34
C MET A 115 1.02 -1.61 -11.29
N ASN A 116 0.29 -2.13 -10.30
CA ASN A 116 -0.19 -1.30 -9.21
C ASN A 116 0.82 -1.23 -8.07
N PHE A 117 0.91 -0.08 -7.42
CA PHE A 117 1.79 0.19 -6.29
C PHE A 117 1.04 0.90 -5.18
N TRP A 118 1.44 0.64 -3.93
CA TRP A 118 0.98 1.37 -2.77
C TRP A 118 1.90 2.56 -2.48
N SER A 119 1.32 3.71 -2.23
CA SER A 119 2.07 4.95 -1.94
C SER A 119 2.70 4.98 -0.54
N ASP A 120 2.40 4.00 0.30
CA ASP A 120 2.64 4.03 1.75
C ASP A 120 3.48 2.84 2.25
N ALA A 121 4.07 2.07 1.33
CA ALA A 121 4.93 0.94 1.64
C ALA A 121 6.42 1.33 1.66
N VAL A 122 7.15 0.83 2.65
CA VAL A 122 8.61 0.84 2.65
C VAL A 122 9.12 -0.35 1.87
N ILE A 123 9.99 -0.10 0.92
CA ILE A 123 10.71 -1.13 0.17
C ILE A 123 12.19 -0.74 0.19
N LYS A 124 13.05 -1.70 0.59
CA LYS A 124 14.50 -1.61 0.42
C LYS A 124 14.93 -2.48 -0.77
N GLU A 125 16.16 -2.30 -1.22
CA GLU A 125 16.73 -3.02 -2.36
C GLU A 125 15.92 -2.79 -3.65
N ASN A 126 15.85 -1.53 -4.07
CA ASN A 126 15.06 -1.10 -5.24
C ASN A 126 15.40 -1.87 -6.52
N ASP A 127 16.64 -2.29 -6.72
CA ASP A 127 17.06 -3.08 -7.90
C ASP A 127 16.42 -4.47 -7.89
N LEU A 128 16.40 -5.17 -6.73
CA LEU A 128 15.76 -6.47 -6.58
C LEU A 128 14.24 -6.38 -6.73
N PHE A 129 13.66 -5.27 -6.24
CA PHE A 129 12.26 -4.97 -6.47
C PHE A 129 11.96 -4.78 -7.96
N ALA A 130 12.76 -3.96 -8.66
CA ALA A 130 12.59 -3.71 -10.09
C ALA A 130 12.76 -4.98 -10.93
N GLU A 131 13.72 -5.86 -10.59
CA GLU A 131 13.87 -7.17 -11.21
C GLU A 131 12.59 -8.02 -11.06
N SER A 132 12.04 -8.07 -9.85
CA SER A 132 10.80 -8.81 -9.56
C SER A 132 9.61 -8.25 -10.33
N MET A 133 9.48 -6.93 -10.43
CA MET A 133 8.40 -6.27 -11.18
C MET A 133 8.51 -6.48 -12.69
N ASN A 134 9.72 -6.44 -13.24
CA ASN A 134 9.95 -6.76 -14.65
C ASN A 134 9.54 -8.21 -14.97
N LEU A 135 9.85 -9.14 -14.07
CA LEU A 135 9.42 -10.53 -14.20
C LEU A 135 7.90 -10.67 -14.13
N ALA A 136 7.24 -9.92 -13.23
CA ALA A 136 5.78 -9.89 -13.13
C ALA A 136 5.13 -9.32 -14.39
N ALA A 137 5.70 -8.25 -14.96
CA ALA A 137 5.20 -7.67 -16.22
C ALA A 137 5.32 -8.66 -17.38
N GLN A 138 6.45 -9.36 -17.51
CA GLN A 138 6.63 -10.40 -18.51
C GLN A 138 5.59 -11.53 -18.34
N ALA A 139 5.35 -11.99 -17.11
CA ALA A 139 4.38 -13.05 -16.84
C ALA A 139 2.94 -12.61 -17.16
N ALA A 140 2.58 -11.36 -16.84
CA ALA A 140 1.27 -10.79 -17.17
C ALA A 140 1.05 -10.64 -18.69
N GLY A 141 2.12 -10.42 -19.45
CA GLY A 141 2.08 -10.33 -20.92
C GLY A 141 1.94 -11.68 -21.64
N GLU A 142 2.09 -12.80 -20.93
CA GLU A 142 2.02 -14.16 -21.54
C GLU A 142 0.57 -14.67 -21.77
N GLY A 143 -0.43 -13.95 -21.27
CA GLY A 143 -1.84 -14.34 -21.37
C GLY A 143 -2.75 -13.59 -20.41
N GLU A 144 -3.91 -14.15 -20.15
CA GLU A 144 -4.87 -13.53 -19.23
C GLU A 144 -4.56 -13.86 -17.75
N TYR A 145 -3.34 -13.57 -17.32
CA TYR A 145 -2.90 -13.81 -15.95
C TYR A 145 -2.98 -12.56 -15.09
N LEU A 146 -3.24 -12.77 -13.80
CA LEU A 146 -3.03 -11.80 -12.73
C LEU A 146 -1.77 -12.23 -11.99
N VAL A 147 -0.82 -11.33 -11.82
CA VAL A 147 0.48 -11.65 -11.21
C VAL A 147 0.61 -10.85 -9.93
N VAL A 148 1.00 -11.50 -8.84
CA VAL A 148 1.20 -10.87 -7.54
C VAL A 148 2.64 -11.07 -7.05
N LEU A 149 3.19 -10.11 -6.32
CA LEU A 149 4.46 -10.29 -5.62
C LEU A 149 4.23 -10.95 -4.25
N GLY A 150 4.95 -12.05 -4.01
CA GLY A 150 4.96 -12.75 -2.74
C GLY A 150 6.32 -12.66 -2.04
N LEU A 151 6.32 -12.46 -0.72
CA LEU A 151 7.53 -12.44 0.10
C LEU A 151 7.53 -13.57 1.11
N LYS A 152 8.71 -14.17 1.36
CA LYS A 152 8.83 -15.21 2.38
C LYS A 152 8.43 -14.69 3.75
N PRO A 153 7.50 -15.36 4.45
CA PRO A 153 7.10 -14.96 5.78
C PRO A 153 8.24 -15.20 6.77
N LEU A 154 8.55 -14.18 7.56
CA LEU A 154 9.54 -14.25 8.63
C LEU A 154 8.93 -14.69 9.97
N PHE A 155 7.62 -14.51 10.14
CA PHE A 155 6.83 -14.86 11.33
C PHE A 155 5.33 -14.96 10.96
N PRO A 156 4.49 -15.59 11.81
CA PRO A 156 3.06 -15.70 11.52
C PRO A 156 2.33 -14.37 11.72
N HIS A 157 2.13 -13.62 10.63
CA HIS A 157 1.45 -12.32 10.62
C HIS A 157 -0.03 -12.49 10.25
N THR A 158 -0.95 -12.06 11.13
CA THR A 158 -2.41 -12.19 10.91
C THR A 158 -3.03 -11.02 10.15
N GLY A 159 -2.28 -9.95 9.89
CA GLY A 159 -2.74 -8.77 9.17
C GLY A 159 -2.46 -8.80 7.66
N LEU A 160 -1.75 -9.81 7.17
CA LEU A 160 -1.38 -9.96 5.76
C LEU A 160 -2.07 -11.17 5.13
N GLY A 161 -2.28 -11.11 3.81
CA GLY A 161 -2.68 -12.26 3.02
C GLY A 161 -1.52 -13.26 2.83
N TYR A 162 -1.85 -14.52 2.60
CA TYR A 162 -0.91 -15.61 2.33
C TYR A 162 -1.22 -16.26 1.00
N ILE A 163 -0.16 -16.51 0.22
CA ILE A 163 -0.19 -17.10 -1.11
C ILE A 163 0.55 -18.44 -1.06
N GLU A 164 -0.12 -19.52 -1.40
CA GLU A 164 0.51 -20.83 -1.54
C GLU A 164 1.12 -20.98 -2.94
N ALA A 165 2.46 -21.12 -2.99
CA ALA A 165 3.16 -21.37 -4.23
C ALA A 165 2.95 -22.82 -4.69
N GLY A 166 2.49 -22.97 -5.91
CA GLY A 166 2.37 -24.25 -6.62
C GLY A 166 3.57 -24.52 -7.53
N GLU A 167 3.31 -25.17 -8.65
CA GLU A 167 4.33 -25.52 -9.66
C GLU A 167 4.90 -24.26 -10.36
N ILE A 168 6.11 -24.39 -10.87
CA ILE A 168 6.76 -23.36 -11.70
C ILE A 168 5.93 -23.15 -12.97
N PHE A 169 5.60 -21.90 -13.27
CA PHE A 169 4.77 -21.52 -14.42
C PHE A 169 5.40 -21.91 -15.77
N LYS A 170 6.70 -21.63 -15.91
CA LYS A 170 7.50 -22.00 -17.11
C LYS A 170 8.87 -22.47 -16.68
N ALA A 171 9.39 -23.48 -17.36
CA ALA A 171 10.72 -24.02 -17.11
C ALA A 171 11.79 -22.92 -17.12
N GLY A 172 12.65 -22.90 -16.11
CA GLY A 172 13.70 -21.90 -15.93
C GLY A 172 13.23 -20.53 -15.40
N SER A 173 11.94 -20.36 -15.13
CA SER A 173 11.37 -19.16 -14.50
C SER A 173 11.34 -19.28 -12.97
N LYS A 174 11.31 -18.14 -12.28
CA LYS A 174 11.00 -18.06 -10.83
C LYS A 174 9.49 -17.89 -10.57
N VAL A 175 8.67 -17.69 -11.62
CA VAL A 175 7.23 -17.46 -11.50
C VAL A 175 6.54 -18.77 -11.17
N CYS A 176 5.65 -18.77 -10.17
CA CYS A 176 4.88 -19.93 -9.73
C CYS A 176 3.38 -19.70 -10.03
N LYS A 177 2.67 -20.79 -10.29
CA LYS A 177 1.20 -20.77 -10.18
C LYS A 177 0.81 -20.65 -8.72
N VAL A 178 -0.32 -20.02 -8.44
CA VAL A 178 -0.89 -19.95 -7.09
C VAL A 178 -1.86 -21.10 -6.89
N THR A 179 -1.65 -21.89 -5.83
CA THR A 179 -2.52 -23.03 -5.47
C THR A 179 -3.67 -22.55 -4.59
N SER A 180 -3.39 -21.66 -3.64
CA SER A 180 -4.40 -21.08 -2.77
C SER A 180 -4.00 -19.66 -2.34
N PHE A 181 -4.99 -18.85 -2.02
CA PHE A 181 -4.83 -17.52 -1.46
C PHE A 181 -5.73 -17.39 -0.23
N LYS A 182 -5.19 -16.83 0.85
CA LYS A 182 -5.96 -16.58 2.08
C LYS A 182 -5.67 -15.21 2.65
N GLU A 183 -6.68 -14.35 2.64
CA GLU A 183 -6.59 -13.01 3.21
C GLU A 183 -6.75 -13.05 4.73
N LYS A 184 -5.77 -12.47 5.44
CA LYS A 184 -5.78 -12.26 6.90
C LYS A 184 -6.23 -13.49 7.71
N PRO A 185 -5.47 -14.60 7.70
CA PRO A 185 -5.81 -15.80 8.45
C PRO A 185 -5.76 -15.55 9.97
N ASP A 186 -6.36 -16.44 10.73
CA ASP A 186 -6.14 -16.47 12.17
C ASP A 186 -4.71 -16.93 12.53
N LEU A 187 -4.32 -16.78 13.78
CA LEU A 187 -2.94 -17.09 14.21
C LEU A 187 -2.56 -18.57 14.02
N PRO A 188 -3.42 -19.57 14.33
CA PRO A 188 -3.13 -20.98 14.07
C PRO A 188 -2.87 -21.27 12.59
N ALA A 189 -3.70 -20.75 11.69
CA ALA A 189 -3.51 -20.91 10.25
C ALA A 189 -2.22 -20.21 9.76
N ALA A 190 -1.94 -18.99 10.23
CA ALA A 190 -0.70 -18.30 9.90
C ALA A 190 0.54 -19.08 10.35
N GLN A 191 0.52 -19.71 11.54
CA GLN A 191 1.59 -20.57 12.03
C GLN A 191 1.79 -21.81 11.14
N GLU A 192 0.69 -22.44 10.73
CA GLU A 192 0.73 -23.58 9.82
C GLU A 192 1.34 -23.20 8.46
N PHE A 193 0.93 -22.05 7.89
CA PHE A 193 1.45 -21.57 6.60
C PHE A 193 2.95 -21.30 6.64
N VAL A 194 3.45 -20.68 7.72
CA VAL A 194 4.89 -20.48 7.92
C VAL A 194 5.63 -21.81 8.03
N ALA A 195 5.07 -22.79 8.77
CA ALA A 195 5.68 -24.10 8.97
C ALA A 195 5.76 -24.94 7.68
N LYS A 196 4.77 -24.81 6.79
CA LYS A 196 4.77 -25.49 5.48
C LYS A 196 5.87 -25.02 4.54
N GLY A 197 6.31 -23.77 4.66
CA GLY A 197 7.46 -23.24 3.92
C GLY A 197 7.21 -22.91 2.43
N ASN A 198 6.03 -23.24 1.87
CA ASN A 198 5.64 -22.91 0.50
C ASN A 198 4.65 -21.75 0.41
N PHE A 199 4.34 -21.10 1.54
CA PHE A 199 3.54 -19.89 1.60
C PHE A 199 4.39 -18.63 1.56
N TYR A 200 3.79 -17.55 1.02
CA TYR A 200 4.38 -16.23 0.89
C TYR A 200 3.37 -15.19 1.38
N TRP A 201 3.86 -14.10 1.99
CA TRP A 201 3.02 -12.93 2.25
C TRP A 201 2.60 -12.26 0.95
N ASN A 202 1.33 -11.92 0.84
CA ASN A 202 0.83 -11.05 -0.21
C ASN A 202 1.26 -9.61 0.05
N THR A 203 1.97 -9.00 -0.90
CA THR A 203 2.33 -7.57 -0.83
C THR A 203 1.20 -6.65 -1.31
N GLY A 204 0.15 -7.21 -1.92
CA GLY A 204 -0.89 -6.44 -2.59
C GLY A 204 -0.43 -5.74 -3.88
N ILE A 205 0.82 -5.98 -4.32
CA ILE A 205 1.36 -5.43 -5.57
C ILE A 205 1.02 -6.40 -6.69
N TYR A 206 0.05 -6.01 -7.52
CA TYR A 206 -0.41 -6.81 -8.66
C TYR A 206 0.10 -6.26 -9.98
N THR A 207 0.26 -7.15 -10.94
CA THR A 207 0.54 -6.82 -12.34
C THR A 207 -0.39 -7.60 -13.25
N PHE A 208 -1.02 -6.95 -14.19
CA PHE A 208 -2.01 -7.55 -15.08
C PHE A 208 -2.12 -6.76 -16.39
N SER A 209 -2.62 -7.39 -17.45
CA SER A 209 -3.05 -6.62 -18.62
C SER A 209 -4.37 -5.89 -18.34
N ALA A 210 -4.58 -4.76 -19.00
CA ALA A 210 -5.86 -4.05 -18.93
C ALA A 210 -7.04 -4.98 -19.26
N LYS A 211 -6.85 -5.92 -20.18
CA LYS A 211 -7.84 -6.94 -20.53
C LYS A 211 -8.09 -7.91 -19.37
N SER A 212 -7.03 -8.52 -18.83
CA SER A 212 -7.18 -9.58 -17.80
C SER A 212 -7.84 -9.07 -16.53
N VAL A 213 -7.55 -7.85 -16.07
CA VAL A 213 -8.20 -7.31 -14.87
C VAL A 213 -9.69 -7.04 -15.09
N PHE A 214 -10.10 -6.55 -16.28
CA PHE A 214 -11.52 -6.38 -16.60
C PHE A 214 -12.25 -7.71 -16.73
N THR A 215 -11.63 -8.73 -17.36
CA THR A 215 -12.16 -10.10 -17.39
C THR A 215 -12.34 -10.64 -15.97
N ALA A 216 -11.37 -10.43 -15.07
CA ALA A 216 -11.45 -10.85 -13.68
C ALA A 216 -12.59 -10.14 -12.93
N PHE A 217 -12.75 -8.82 -13.06
CA PHE A 217 -13.88 -8.10 -12.46
C PHE A 217 -15.22 -8.61 -13.00
N SER A 218 -15.35 -8.84 -14.31
CA SER A 218 -16.57 -9.40 -14.91
C SER A 218 -16.92 -10.76 -14.32
N LYS A 219 -15.93 -11.64 -14.14
CA LYS A 219 -16.11 -13.01 -13.64
C LYS A 219 -16.38 -13.06 -12.14
N PHE A 220 -15.60 -12.32 -11.33
CA PHE A 220 -15.56 -12.50 -9.88
C PHE A 220 -16.25 -11.41 -9.07
N SER A 221 -16.49 -10.23 -9.69
CA SER A 221 -17.13 -9.07 -9.04
C SER A 221 -18.02 -8.30 -10.02
N PRO A 222 -19.12 -8.94 -10.52
CA PRO A 222 -19.96 -8.36 -11.58
C PRO A 222 -20.55 -6.99 -11.21
N GLN A 223 -20.81 -6.74 -9.93
CA GLN A 223 -21.32 -5.46 -9.45
C GLN A 223 -20.26 -4.36 -9.63
N ILE A 224 -19.02 -4.59 -9.21
CA ILE A 224 -17.91 -3.66 -9.44
C ILE A 224 -17.70 -3.48 -10.93
N PHE A 225 -17.69 -4.56 -11.71
CA PHE A 225 -17.56 -4.50 -13.16
C PHE A 225 -18.61 -3.57 -13.80
N SER A 226 -19.87 -3.64 -13.36
CA SER A 226 -20.93 -2.76 -13.88
C SER A 226 -20.67 -1.28 -13.59
N PHE A 227 -20.02 -0.96 -12.45
CA PHE A 227 -19.58 0.39 -12.14
C PHE A 227 -18.42 0.84 -13.04
N LEU A 228 -17.44 -0.04 -13.23
CA LEU A 228 -16.28 0.23 -14.09
C LEU A 228 -16.67 0.45 -15.55
N GLU A 229 -17.63 -0.29 -16.08
CA GLU A 229 -18.15 -0.10 -17.46
C GLU A 229 -18.78 1.30 -17.62
N LYS A 230 -19.59 1.73 -16.65
CA LYS A 230 -20.19 3.08 -16.68
C LYS A 230 -19.14 4.19 -16.64
N ILE A 231 -18.15 4.05 -15.74
CA ILE A 231 -17.05 5.00 -15.63
C ILE A 231 -16.24 5.00 -16.93
N SER A 232 -15.85 3.83 -17.45
CA SER A 232 -15.07 3.69 -18.68
C SER A 232 -15.73 4.38 -19.86
N ALA A 233 -17.05 4.26 -20.00
CA ALA A 233 -17.80 4.90 -21.08
C ALA A 233 -17.81 6.43 -20.99
N SER A 234 -17.63 7.00 -19.80
CA SER A 234 -17.65 8.45 -19.58
C SER A 234 -16.28 9.12 -19.68
N ILE A 235 -15.17 8.36 -19.58
CA ILE A 235 -13.80 8.91 -19.57
C ILE A 235 -13.53 9.72 -20.86
N GLY A 236 -13.10 10.97 -20.67
CA GLY A 236 -12.84 11.93 -21.75
C GLY A 236 -14.08 12.62 -22.32
N THR A 237 -15.25 12.44 -21.71
CA THR A 237 -16.48 13.16 -22.06
C THR A 237 -16.81 14.27 -21.06
N SER A 238 -17.75 15.14 -21.39
CA SER A 238 -18.25 16.18 -20.46
C SER A 238 -18.97 15.61 -19.23
N LEU A 239 -19.39 14.34 -19.28
CA LEU A 239 -20.10 13.66 -18.20
C LEU A 239 -19.18 12.89 -17.24
N GLU A 240 -17.89 12.89 -17.46
CA GLU A 240 -16.92 12.09 -16.69
C GLU A 240 -17.01 12.33 -15.18
N LYS A 241 -16.89 13.58 -14.74
CA LYS A 241 -16.94 13.96 -13.31
C LYS A 241 -18.27 13.59 -12.66
N GLU A 242 -19.37 13.86 -13.35
CA GLU A 242 -20.72 13.56 -12.87
C GLU A 242 -20.94 12.03 -12.77
N THR A 243 -20.53 11.29 -13.78
CA THR A 243 -20.65 9.82 -13.79
C THR A 243 -19.81 9.19 -12.69
N LEU A 244 -18.59 9.69 -12.46
CA LEU A 244 -17.72 9.22 -11.41
C LEU A 244 -18.36 9.45 -10.04
N ALA A 245 -18.83 10.67 -9.74
CA ALA A 245 -19.48 11.02 -8.47
C ALA A 245 -20.74 10.16 -8.24
N ASN A 246 -21.65 10.11 -9.19
CA ASN A 246 -22.90 9.35 -9.09
C ASN A 246 -22.66 7.83 -8.96
N THR A 247 -21.57 7.32 -9.52
CA THR A 247 -21.23 5.89 -9.40
C THR A 247 -20.66 5.60 -8.02
N TYR A 248 -19.75 6.44 -7.51
CA TYR A 248 -19.17 6.27 -6.18
C TYR A 248 -20.19 6.36 -5.06
N GLU A 249 -21.22 7.18 -5.17
CA GLU A 249 -22.33 7.23 -4.21
C GLU A 249 -23.06 5.89 -4.05
N LYS A 250 -23.14 5.10 -5.14
CA LYS A 250 -23.82 3.80 -5.16
C LYS A 250 -22.96 2.66 -4.62
N ILE A 251 -21.66 2.89 -4.41
CA ILE A 251 -20.76 1.89 -3.85
C ILE A 251 -20.88 1.92 -2.33
N ILE A 252 -21.50 0.88 -1.79
CA ILE A 252 -21.75 0.76 -0.34
C ILE A 252 -20.59 0.07 0.36
N GLU A 253 -20.05 -0.99 -0.25
CA GLU A 253 -19.02 -1.84 0.35
C GLU A 253 -17.61 -1.38 -0.02
N ASN A 254 -16.74 -1.39 0.98
CA ASN A 254 -15.33 -1.07 0.84
C ASN A 254 -14.54 -2.36 0.59
N THR A 255 -14.54 -2.85 -0.65
CA THR A 255 -14.02 -4.18 -0.98
C THR A 255 -12.53 -4.13 -1.36
N PRO A 256 -11.65 -4.88 -0.66
CA PRO A 256 -10.27 -5.08 -1.10
C PRO A 256 -10.21 -5.87 -2.41
N ILE A 257 -9.20 -5.58 -3.24
CA ILE A 257 -8.95 -6.32 -4.50
C ILE A 257 -8.70 -7.81 -4.23
N ASP A 258 -8.09 -8.11 -3.09
CA ASP A 258 -7.79 -9.46 -2.64
C ASP A 258 -9.07 -10.31 -2.52
N LEU A 259 -10.11 -9.78 -1.86
CA LEU A 259 -11.42 -10.44 -1.69
C LEU A 259 -12.29 -10.34 -2.95
N ALA A 260 -12.15 -9.25 -3.71
CA ALA A 260 -12.91 -9.06 -4.93
C ALA A 260 -12.49 -10.05 -6.02
N ILE A 261 -11.19 -10.30 -6.15
CA ILE A 261 -10.60 -11.04 -7.26
C ILE A 261 -9.65 -12.14 -6.78
N ALA A 262 -8.57 -11.81 -6.03
CA ALA A 262 -7.42 -12.70 -5.86
C ALA A 262 -7.77 -14.04 -5.17
N GLU A 263 -8.61 -14.05 -4.13
CA GLU A 263 -9.07 -15.30 -3.47
C GLU A 263 -9.92 -16.20 -4.38
N LYS A 264 -10.47 -15.64 -5.47
CA LYS A 264 -11.40 -16.35 -6.38
C LYS A 264 -10.77 -16.73 -7.70
N ALA A 265 -9.62 -16.09 -8.02
CA ALA A 265 -8.99 -16.24 -9.31
C ALA A 265 -8.29 -17.59 -9.47
N ASP A 266 -8.54 -18.25 -10.60
CA ASP A 266 -7.92 -19.51 -11.00
C ASP A 266 -6.71 -19.32 -11.93
N ASN A 267 -6.41 -18.08 -12.31
CA ASN A 267 -5.32 -17.67 -13.20
C ASN A 267 -4.30 -16.76 -12.50
N LEU A 268 -4.17 -16.90 -11.18
CA LEU A 268 -3.21 -16.12 -10.39
C LEU A 268 -1.81 -16.76 -10.49
N LEU A 269 -0.81 -15.91 -10.79
CA LEU A 269 0.61 -16.24 -10.75
C LEU A 269 1.27 -15.44 -9.62
N MET A 270 2.38 -15.96 -9.09
CA MET A 270 3.18 -15.29 -8.08
C MET A 270 4.63 -15.19 -8.50
N VAL A 271 5.23 -14.03 -8.31
CA VAL A 271 6.68 -13.80 -8.38
C VAL A 271 7.22 -13.74 -6.95
N PRO A 272 8.11 -14.65 -6.55
CA PRO A 272 8.81 -14.53 -5.28
C PRO A 272 9.76 -13.33 -5.29
N GLY A 273 9.53 -12.38 -4.41
CA GLY A 273 10.43 -11.25 -4.17
C GLY A 273 11.53 -11.59 -3.16
N ASN A 274 12.67 -10.95 -3.30
CA ASN A 274 13.81 -11.06 -2.38
C ASN A 274 14.30 -9.66 -1.99
N PHE A 275 13.40 -8.87 -1.42
CA PHE A 275 13.65 -7.51 -0.93
C PHE A 275 12.87 -7.28 0.37
N ILE A 276 13.31 -6.31 1.17
CA ILE A 276 12.61 -5.92 2.39
C ILE A 276 11.41 -5.05 2.02
N TRP A 277 10.25 -5.43 2.53
CA TRP A 277 8.98 -4.72 2.36
C TRP A 277 8.23 -4.65 3.68
N SER A 278 7.58 -3.52 3.91
CA SER A 278 6.62 -3.34 5.01
C SER A 278 5.59 -2.27 4.67
N GLU A 279 4.35 -2.52 5.05
CA GLU A 279 3.27 -1.53 4.91
C GLU A 279 3.26 -0.46 6.00
N ILE A 280 4.10 -0.55 7.02
CA ILE A 280 4.09 0.29 8.24
C ILE A 280 2.64 0.54 8.69
N GLY A 281 2.00 -0.53 9.13
CA GLY A 281 0.59 -0.48 9.49
C GLY A 281 0.31 0.16 10.85
N ASP A 282 1.30 0.22 11.75
CA ASP A 282 1.21 0.75 13.11
C ASP A 282 2.59 1.09 13.70
N TRP A 283 2.62 1.59 14.94
CA TRP A 283 3.84 2.00 15.63
C TRP A 283 4.80 0.84 15.95
N LYS A 284 4.27 -0.39 16.15
CA LYS A 284 5.13 -1.56 16.33
C LYS A 284 5.86 -1.87 15.02
N GLY A 285 5.16 -1.85 13.90
CA GLY A 285 5.79 -2.01 12.58
C GLY A 285 6.85 -0.94 12.30
N THR A 286 6.59 0.31 12.71
CA THR A 286 7.58 1.39 12.64
C THR A 286 8.83 1.07 13.45
N TYR A 287 8.67 0.65 14.69
CA TYR A 287 9.78 0.22 15.55
C TYR A 287 10.57 -0.93 14.94
N ASP A 288 9.88 -1.96 14.43
CA ASP A 288 10.54 -3.16 13.91
C ASP A 288 11.47 -2.88 12.72
N LEU A 289 11.12 -1.88 11.90
CA LEU A 289 11.86 -1.49 10.69
C LEU A 289 13.07 -0.57 10.93
N LYS A 290 13.07 0.19 12.01
CA LYS A 290 14.09 1.21 12.29
C LYS A 290 15.28 0.60 13.02
N GLU A 291 16.45 1.23 12.89
CA GLU A 291 17.66 0.86 13.64
C GLU A 291 17.48 1.15 15.11
N LYS A 292 18.07 0.31 15.95
CA LYS A 292 17.96 0.39 17.41
C LYS A 292 19.30 0.74 18.01
N ASP A 293 19.27 1.52 19.11
CA ASP A 293 20.44 1.76 19.94
C ASP A 293 20.85 0.51 20.74
N GLU A 294 21.90 0.61 21.55
CA GLU A 294 22.43 -0.47 22.38
C GLU A 294 21.43 -1.01 23.41
N ASN A 295 20.41 -0.23 23.78
CA ASN A 295 19.34 -0.58 24.70
C ASN A 295 18.08 -1.07 23.95
N GLY A 296 18.14 -1.22 22.64
CA GLY A 296 17.02 -1.62 21.81
C GLY A 296 16.01 -0.49 21.56
N ASN A 297 16.33 0.76 21.86
CA ASN A 297 15.43 1.87 21.60
C ASN A 297 15.58 2.39 20.16
N VAL A 298 14.49 2.92 19.64
CA VAL A 298 14.46 3.80 18.46
C VAL A 298 14.11 5.19 18.96
N VAL A 299 15.02 6.15 18.80
CA VAL A 299 14.81 7.55 19.17
C VAL A 299 14.92 8.42 17.93
N GLU A 300 13.85 9.12 17.59
CA GLU A 300 13.81 10.04 16.46
C GLU A 300 13.35 11.43 16.85
N LEU A 301 14.16 12.41 16.46
CA LEU A 301 13.90 13.83 16.67
C LEU A 301 13.55 14.42 15.29
N PHE A 302 12.27 14.63 15.01
CA PHE A 302 11.82 15.03 13.67
C PHE A 302 11.46 16.53 13.55
N GLY A 303 11.43 17.26 14.69
CA GLY A 303 11.28 18.71 14.75
C GLY A 303 12.58 19.42 15.10
N LYS A 304 12.52 20.76 15.23
CA LYS A 304 13.70 21.59 15.51
C LYS A 304 14.07 21.66 17.00
N GLY A 305 13.12 21.38 17.91
CA GLY A 305 13.28 21.55 19.35
C GLY A 305 13.27 20.24 20.15
N GLY A 306 12.97 19.13 19.51
CA GLY A 306 12.83 17.84 20.15
C GLY A 306 14.10 17.36 20.83
N GLN A 307 13.97 16.83 22.05
CA GLN A 307 15.05 16.20 22.81
C GLN A 307 14.54 14.97 23.55
N HIS A 308 15.42 13.99 23.76
CA HIS A 308 15.13 12.83 24.59
C HIS A 308 16.24 12.60 25.62
N LEU A 309 15.85 12.31 26.88
CA LEU A 309 16.72 11.85 27.93
C LEU A 309 16.14 10.56 28.53
N GLY A 310 16.89 9.46 28.47
CA GLY A 310 16.46 8.15 28.97
C GLY A 310 17.36 7.66 30.12
N VAL A 311 16.74 7.18 31.20
CA VAL A 311 17.41 6.43 32.27
C VAL A 311 16.70 5.09 32.42
N ASP A 312 17.43 3.98 32.29
CA ASP A 312 16.87 2.62 32.34
C ASP A 312 15.67 2.44 31.35
N THR A 313 15.80 3.01 30.15
CA THR A 313 14.81 2.94 29.08
C THR A 313 15.21 1.89 28.06
N LYS A 314 14.35 0.89 27.79
CA LYS A 314 14.66 -0.26 26.92
C LYS A 314 13.56 -0.59 25.93
N ASN A 315 13.96 -0.99 24.73
CA ASN A 315 13.05 -1.48 23.67
C ASN A 315 11.90 -0.53 23.35
N CYS A 316 12.08 0.78 23.48
CA CYS A 316 11.04 1.78 23.24
C CYS A 316 11.17 2.41 21.85
N LEU A 317 10.04 2.82 21.28
CA LEU A 317 9.98 3.78 20.17
C LEU A 317 9.64 5.16 20.74
N ILE A 318 10.50 6.13 20.52
CA ILE A 318 10.35 7.49 21.04
C ILE A 318 10.55 8.45 19.87
N GLU A 319 9.47 9.13 19.45
CA GLU A 319 9.52 10.17 18.42
C GLU A 319 9.12 11.51 19.03
N VAL A 320 9.96 12.54 18.83
CA VAL A 320 9.82 13.84 19.47
C VAL A 320 9.90 14.95 18.43
N GLU A 321 8.94 15.86 18.48
CA GLU A 321 8.89 17.03 17.59
C GLU A 321 9.54 18.26 18.23
N ASP A 322 9.02 18.75 19.34
CA ASP A 322 9.37 20.05 19.88
C ASP A 322 9.77 20.06 21.37
N LYS A 323 9.43 19.02 22.14
CA LYS A 323 9.62 19.03 23.60
C LYS A 323 10.82 18.20 24.05
N LEU A 324 11.22 18.38 25.30
CA LEU A 324 12.05 17.43 25.99
C LEU A 324 11.15 16.29 26.49
N VAL A 325 11.37 15.07 26.00
CA VAL A 325 10.77 13.84 26.53
C VAL A 325 11.78 13.14 27.41
N ALA A 326 11.49 12.96 28.68
CA ALA A 326 12.31 12.20 29.62
C ALA A 326 11.62 10.87 29.96
N THR A 327 12.38 9.78 29.95
CA THR A 327 11.88 8.45 30.29
C THR A 327 12.75 7.80 31.34
N VAL A 328 12.16 7.20 32.37
CA VAL A 328 12.89 6.59 33.51
C VAL A 328 12.27 5.23 33.86
N GLY A 329 13.09 4.17 33.84
CA GLY A 329 12.67 2.84 34.26
C GLY A 329 11.55 2.22 33.47
N VAL A 330 11.47 2.50 32.12
CA VAL A 330 10.40 2.03 31.24
C VAL A 330 10.93 1.10 30.17
N SER A 331 10.07 0.19 29.71
CA SER A 331 10.36 -0.72 28.60
C SER A 331 9.16 -0.98 27.74
N ASP A 332 9.42 -1.35 26.48
CA ASP A 332 8.41 -1.79 25.50
C ASP A 332 7.27 -0.79 25.27
N LEU A 333 7.57 0.49 25.33
CA LEU A 333 6.64 1.57 25.09
C LEU A 333 6.82 2.19 23.70
N VAL A 334 5.74 2.77 23.21
CA VAL A 334 5.69 3.76 22.14
C VAL A 334 5.36 5.10 22.76
N VAL A 335 6.20 6.10 22.57
CA VAL A 335 6.02 7.48 23.02
C VAL A 335 6.19 8.39 21.80
N ILE A 336 5.10 9.01 21.38
CA ILE A 336 5.10 9.92 20.22
C ILE A 336 4.63 11.28 20.68
N GLU A 337 5.51 12.25 20.62
CA GLU A 337 5.19 13.66 20.91
C GLU A 337 5.08 14.45 19.61
N THR A 338 3.99 15.15 19.47
CA THR A 338 3.74 16.14 18.42
C THR A 338 3.40 17.50 19.07
N LYS A 339 3.36 18.54 18.29
CA LYS A 339 3.08 19.90 18.76
C LYS A 339 1.87 19.99 19.69
N ASP A 340 0.82 19.22 19.44
CA ASP A 340 -0.50 19.33 20.09
C ASP A 340 -0.98 18.03 20.79
N ALA A 341 -0.24 16.93 20.66
CA ALA A 341 -0.64 15.65 21.25
C ALA A 341 0.55 14.81 21.69
N ILE A 342 0.33 14.00 22.71
CA ILE A 342 1.30 12.97 23.15
C ILE A 342 0.56 11.62 23.19
N LEU A 343 1.10 10.63 22.50
CA LEU A 343 0.68 9.24 22.60
C LEU A 343 1.67 8.47 23.46
N VAL A 344 1.15 7.73 24.44
CA VAL A 344 1.90 6.71 25.16
C VAL A 344 1.11 5.40 25.13
N CYS A 345 1.71 4.33 24.62
CA CYS A 345 1.08 3.02 24.66
C CYS A 345 2.10 1.90 24.75
N ALA A 346 1.69 0.73 25.24
CA ALA A 346 2.49 -0.48 25.13
C ALA A 346 2.69 -0.83 23.64
N LYS A 347 3.89 -1.20 23.26
CA LYS A 347 4.29 -1.46 21.86
C LYS A 347 3.45 -2.56 21.22
N ASP A 348 3.11 -3.62 21.96
CA ASP A 348 2.25 -4.71 21.49
C ASP A 348 0.75 -4.33 21.37
N LYS A 349 0.36 -3.15 21.87
CA LYS A 349 -1.00 -2.60 21.80
C LYS A 349 -1.17 -1.49 20.77
N SER A 350 -0.17 -1.21 19.95
CA SER A 350 -0.15 -0.12 18.96
C SER A 350 -1.35 -0.14 17.99
N GLN A 351 -1.90 -1.32 17.66
CA GLN A 351 -3.14 -1.45 16.89
C GLN A 351 -4.35 -0.76 17.56
N GLY A 352 -4.32 -0.63 18.89
CA GLY A 352 -5.35 0.04 19.69
C GLY A 352 -5.45 1.55 19.44
N VAL A 353 -4.43 2.18 18.88
CA VAL A 353 -4.40 3.63 18.57
C VAL A 353 -5.59 4.04 17.68
N LYS A 354 -6.04 3.16 16.77
CA LYS A 354 -7.23 3.40 15.97
C LYS A 354 -8.47 3.72 16.82
N LYS A 355 -8.59 3.14 18.04
CA LYS A 355 -9.73 3.41 18.96
C LYS A 355 -9.67 4.84 19.50
N ILE A 356 -8.47 5.39 19.75
CA ILE A 356 -8.31 6.79 20.19
C ILE A 356 -8.85 7.73 19.11
N VAL A 357 -8.54 7.49 17.84
CA VAL A 357 -9.05 8.28 16.72
C VAL A 357 -10.59 8.19 16.63
N SER A 358 -11.18 7.01 16.89
CA SER A 358 -12.65 6.86 16.97
C SER A 358 -13.23 7.69 18.11
N LEU A 359 -12.64 7.65 19.30
CA LEU A 359 -13.08 8.44 20.46
C LEU A 359 -12.97 9.95 20.24
N LEU A 360 -11.92 10.41 19.55
CA LEU A 360 -11.79 11.82 19.18
C LEU A 360 -12.94 12.27 18.26
N LYS A 361 -13.31 11.42 17.29
CA LYS A 361 -14.45 11.67 16.40
C LYS A 361 -15.78 11.71 17.17
N GLU A 362 -16.02 10.76 18.07
CA GLU A 362 -17.22 10.70 18.90
C GLU A 362 -17.37 11.92 19.83
N LYS A 363 -16.23 12.46 20.29
CA LYS A 363 -16.20 13.65 21.15
C LYS A 363 -16.12 14.97 20.37
N ASP A 364 -16.21 14.95 19.05
CA ASP A 364 -16.09 16.11 18.14
C ASP A 364 -14.79 16.92 18.31
N GLN A 365 -13.71 16.25 18.75
CA GLN A 365 -12.37 16.85 18.91
C GLN A 365 -11.60 16.84 17.59
N LYS A 366 -12.12 17.59 16.61
CA LYS A 366 -11.62 17.59 15.21
C LYS A 366 -10.23 18.17 15.07
N GLU A 367 -9.82 19.03 15.97
CA GLU A 367 -8.49 19.67 15.98
C GLU A 367 -7.35 18.67 16.13
N PHE A 368 -7.61 17.46 16.67
CA PHE A 368 -6.64 16.40 16.84
C PHE A 368 -6.72 15.29 15.76
N LEU A 369 -7.59 15.43 14.75
CA LEU A 369 -7.83 14.42 13.73
C LEU A 369 -7.05 14.63 12.43
#